data_abbd3bb5e3d68478e7a6b168f19bfd9f
#
_entry.id   abbd3bb5e3d68478e7a6b168f19bfd9f
#
_cell.length_a   1.000
_cell.length_b   1.000
_cell.length_c   1.000
_cell.angle_alpha   90.00
_cell.angle_beta   90.00
_cell.angle_gamma   90.00
#
_symmetry.space_group_name_H-M   'P 1'
#
loop_
_entity.id
_entity.type
_entity.pdbx_description
1 polymer ?
#
loop_
_entity_poly.entity_id
_entity_poly.type
_entity_poly.pdbx_seq_one_letter_code
_entity_poly.pdbx_strand_id
1 'polypeptide(L)'
;MLMDIRTLKWSDKCLEFFGLDANILPEIKPSSCLFGNFKYANLTSLEGVPIAGCLGDQHEALVGQHCFEVGEAKNNYGTGCFMVFNTGEDIIPSNNGLLTTVGYQFEGEPPAYALEVRDI
;
A
#
# COMPACT_ATOMS: atom_id res chain seq x y z
N MET A 1 -5.37 -6.14 -4.92
CA MET A 1 -6.28 -6.89 -5.80
C MET A 1 -7.47 -7.49 -5.04
N LEU A 2 -7.28 -8.15 -3.89
CA LEU A 2 -8.39 -8.75 -3.12
C LEU A 2 -9.01 -7.79 -2.08
N MET A 3 -8.32 -6.70 -1.74
CA MET A 3 -8.82 -5.70 -0.79
C MET A 3 -9.75 -4.70 -1.50
N ASP A 4 -10.87 -4.36 -0.87
CA ASP A 4 -11.68 -3.22 -1.25
C ASP A 4 -11.08 -1.94 -0.67
N ILE A 5 -10.63 -1.04 -1.52
CA ILE A 5 -9.94 0.19 -1.12
C ILE A 5 -10.86 1.21 -0.40
N ARG A 6 -12.19 1.05 -0.50
CA ARG A 6 -13.16 1.93 0.19
C ARG A 6 -13.34 1.52 1.65
N THR A 7 -13.36 0.21 1.89
CA THR A 7 -13.61 -0.34 3.23
C THR A 7 -12.34 -0.74 3.96
N LEU A 8 -11.21 -0.81 3.23
CA LEU A 8 -9.92 -1.33 3.69
C LEU A 8 -10.04 -2.75 4.28
N LYS A 9 -10.92 -3.56 3.71
CA LYS A 9 -11.16 -4.94 4.12
C LYS A 9 -11.01 -5.87 2.93
N TRP A 10 -10.84 -7.15 3.19
CA TRP A 10 -10.91 -8.17 2.14
C TRP A 10 -12.30 -8.15 1.51
N SER A 11 -12.36 -8.16 0.19
CA SER A 11 -13.61 -8.10 -0.57
C SER A 11 -14.25 -9.48 -0.64
N ASP A 12 -15.41 -9.67 0.00
CA ASP A 12 -16.14 -10.95 -0.05
C ASP A 12 -16.42 -11.40 -1.48
N LYS A 13 -16.76 -10.46 -2.37
CA LYS A 13 -17.00 -10.75 -3.79
C LYS A 13 -15.76 -11.29 -4.50
N CYS A 14 -14.58 -10.72 -4.20
CA CYS A 14 -13.33 -11.20 -4.78
C CYS A 14 -12.95 -12.55 -4.21
N LEU A 15 -13.13 -12.75 -2.90
CA LEU A 15 -12.83 -14.02 -2.24
C LEU A 15 -13.72 -15.14 -2.80
N GLU A 16 -15.02 -14.90 -2.92
CA GLU A 16 -15.97 -15.84 -3.52
C GLU A 16 -15.58 -16.16 -4.98
N PHE A 17 -15.30 -15.13 -5.79
CA PHE A 17 -14.92 -15.32 -7.20
C PHE A 17 -13.67 -16.18 -7.37
N PHE A 18 -12.67 -16.03 -6.49
CA PHE A 18 -11.42 -16.82 -6.54
C PHE A 18 -11.48 -18.11 -5.70
N GLY A 19 -12.57 -18.38 -5.00
CA GLY A 19 -12.71 -19.56 -4.13
C GLY A 19 -11.73 -19.54 -2.94
N LEU A 20 -11.44 -18.37 -2.39
CA LEU A 20 -10.49 -18.19 -1.29
C LEU A 20 -11.20 -18.04 0.04
N ASP A 21 -10.71 -18.73 1.07
CA ASP A 21 -11.15 -18.53 2.45
C ASP A 21 -10.44 -17.30 3.04
N ALA A 22 -11.22 -16.38 3.63
CA ALA A 22 -10.67 -15.19 4.31
C ALA A 22 -9.68 -15.54 5.43
N ASN A 23 -9.84 -16.70 6.06
CA ASN A 23 -8.98 -17.15 7.17
C ASN A 23 -7.53 -17.44 6.75
N ILE A 24 -7.25 -17.60 5.46
CA ILE A 24 -5.87 -17.79 4.97
C ILE A 24 -5.16 -16.47 4.69
N LEU A 25 -5.88 -15.35 4.73
CA LEU A 25 -5.34 -14.03 4.44
C LEU A 25 -4.84 -13.35 5.72
N PRO A 26 -3.76 -12.55 5.61
CA PRO A 26 -3.26 -11.78 6.74
C PRO A 26 -4.23 -10.67 7.14
N GLU A 27 -4.06 -10.14 8.35
CA GLU A 27 -4.73 -8.92 8.76
C GLU A 27 -4.26 -7.73 7.91
N ILE A 28 -5.21 -6.92 7.45
CA ILE A 28 -4.90 -5.66 6.76
C ILE A 28 -4.57 -4.62 7.83
N LYS A 29 -3.40 -4.00 7.69
CA LYS A 29 -2.89 -2.99 8.61
C LYS A 29 -2.46 -1.73 7.86
N PRO A 30 -2.43 -0.56 8.55
CA PRO A 30 -1.80 0.63 8.01
C PRO A 30 -0.34 0.40 7.61
N SER A 31 0.15 1.20 6.67
CA SER A 31 1.54 1.10 6.18
C SER A 31 2.58 1.37 7.28
N SER A 32 2.22 2.25 8.22
CA SER A 32 3.02 2.55 9.42
C SER A 32 2.22 2.13 10.66
N CYS A 33 2.55 0.99 11.23
CA CYS A 33 2.02 0.47 12.50
C CYS A 33 2.91 -0.66 13.02
N LEU A 34 2.69 -1.12 14.23
CA LEU A 34 3.42 -2.27 14.75
C LEU A 34 2.93 -3.57 14.10
N PHE A 35 3.77 -4.17 13.24
CA PHE A 35 3.54 -5.50 12.65
C PHE A 35 4.02 -6.63 13.56
N GLY A 36 5.01 -6.38 14.38
CA GLY A 36 5.62 -7.33 15.30
C GLY A 36 7.04 -6.89 15.67
N ASN A 37 7.75 -7.78 16.36
CA ASN A 37 9.13 -7.55 16.72
C ASN A 37 10.05 -8.54 16.01
N PHE A 38 11.21 -8.05 15.61
CA PHE A 38 12.21 -8.89 14.95
C PHE A 38 12.68 -10.01 15.87
N LYS A 39 12.70 -11.24 15.34
CA LYS A 39 13.24 -12.41 16.03
C LYS A 39 13.92 -13.33 15.01
N TYR A 40 15.20 -13.48 15.13
CA TYR A 40 15.97 -14.39 14.28
C TYR A 40 17.12 -15.03 15.07
N ALA A 41 17.21 -16.34 15.00
CA ALA A 41 18.12 -17.13 15.83
C ALA A 41 19.60 -16.71 15.77
N ASN A 42 20.05 -16.18 14.63
CA ASN A 42 21.46 -15.84 14.39
C ASN A 42 21.75 -14.33 14.44
N LEU A 43 20.77 -13.50 14.77
CA LEU A 43 20.89 -12.02 14.84
C LEU A 43 20.28 -11.50 16.14
N THR A 44 20.81 -11.97 17.26
CA THR A 44 20.30 -11.62 18.60
C THR A 44 20.45 -10.12 18.95
N SER A 45 21.37 -9.41 18.28
CA SER A 45 21.54 -7.95 18.46
C SER A 45 20.33 -7.14 17.97
N LEU A 46 19.49 -7.70 17.12
CA LEU A 46 18.27 -7.08 16.62
C LEU A 46 16.99 -7.64 17.28
N GLU A 47 17.14 -8.58 18.22
CA GLU A 47 15.98 -9.18 18.88
C GLU A 47 15.16 -8.10 19.62
N GLY A 48 13.86 -8.13 19.40
CA GLY A 48 12.92 -7.17 20.00
C GLY A 48 12.79 -5.84 19.23
N VAL A 49 13.59 -5.58 18.21
CA VAL A 49 13.42 -4.38 17.38
C VAL A 49 12.05 -4.42 16.69
N PRO A 50 11.22 -3.35 16.82
CA PRO A 50 9.90 -3.33 16.21
C PRO A 50 9.98 -3.28 14.68
N ILE A 51 9.12 -4.05 14.01
CA ILE A 51 8.85 -3.95 12.59
C ILE A 51 7.64 -3.03 12.46
N ALA A 52 7.86 -1.79 12.07
CA ALA A 52 6.86 -0.73 12.17
C ALA A 52 6.46 -0.11 10.81
N GLY A 53 6.95 -0.62 9.70
CA GLY A 53 6.63 -0.15 8.35
C GLY A 53 6.54 -1.29 7.36
N CYS A 54 5.54 -1.23 6.47
CA CYS A 54 5.39 -2.16 5.36
C CYS A 54 4.67 -1.45 4.21
N LEU A 55 5.36 -1.30 3.08
CA LEU A 55 4.81 -0.72 1.85
C LEU A 55 5.27 -1.55 0.65
N GLY A 56 4.49 -1.51 -0.43
CA GLY A 56 4.97 -1.96 -1.74
C GLY A 56 6.00 -0.97 -2.29
N ASP A 57 6.92 -1.43 -3.12
CA ASP A 57 8.06 -0.67 -3.63
C ASP A 57 7.68 0.68 -4.27
N GLN A 58 6.61 0.71 -5.07
CA GLN A 58 6.14 1.94 -5.71
C GLN A 58 5.51 2.93 -4.71
N HIS A 59 4.86 2.42 -3.68
CA HIS A 59 4.25 3.21 -2.61
C HIS A 59 5.31 3.69 -1.60
N GLU A 60 6.32 2.87 -1.34
CA GLU A 60 7.51 3.29 -0.59
C GLU A 60 8.23 4.44 -1.28
N ALA A 61 8.37 4.38 -2.62
CA ALA A 61 8.96 5.47 -3.39
C ALA A 61 8.11 6.75 -3.34
N LEU A 62 6.77 6.66 -3.28
CA LEU A 62 5.90 7.83 -3.09
C LEU A 62 6.20 8.52 -1.76
N VAL A 63 6.27 7.76 -0.67
CA VAL A 63 6.63 8.25 0.66
C VAL A 63 8.08 8.74 0.70
N GLY A 64 9.01 7.96 0.15
CA GLY A 64 10.45 8.29 0.13
C GLY A 64 10.81 9.53 -0.66
N GLN A 65 9.99 9.90 -1.66
CA GLN A 65 10.12 11.15 -2.41
C GLN A 65 9.29 12.29 -1.82
N HIS A 66 8.76 12.14 -0.60
CA HIS A 66 7.97 13.14 0.12
C HIS A 66 6.72 13.63 -0.62
N CYS A 67 6.06 12.78 -1.40
CA CYS A 67 4.83 13.13 -2.11
C CYS A 67 3.62 13.01 -1.18
N PHE A 68 3.53 13.89 -0.19
CA PHE A 68 2.47 13.86 0.84
C PHE A 68 1.29 14.79 0.52
N GLU A 69 1.51 15.81 -0.31
CA GLU A 69 0.47 16.75 -0.68
C GLU A 69 -0.34 16.25 -1.88
N VAL A 70 -1.62 16.63 -1.91
CA VAL A 70 -2.48 16.34 -3.07
C VAL A 70 -1.92 16.98 -4.33
N GLY A 71 -1.77 16.21 -5.39
CA GLY A 71 -1.20 16.66 -6.64
C GLY A 71 0.28 16.37 -6.82
N GLU A 72 0.97 15.94 -5.77
CA GLU A 72 2.35 15.49 -5.88
C GLU A 72 2.44 14.11 -6.51
N ALA A 73 3.48 13.89 -7.28
CA ALA A 73 3.70 12.63 -7.97
C ALA A 73 5.17 12.24 -7.95
N LYS A 74 5.43 10.96 -7.80
CA LYS A 74 6.74 10.38 -8.03
C LYS A 74 6.77 9.66 -9.37
N ASN A 75 7.91 9.63 -10.02
CA ASN A 75 8.13 8.85 -11.21
C ASN A 75 9.49 8.14 -11.14
N ASN A 76 9.47 6.82 -11.25
CA ASN A 76 10.67 5.98 -11.25
C ASN A 76 10.92 5.47 -12.66
N TYR A 77 12.12 5.67 -13.13
CA TYR A 77 12.62 5.12 -14.39
C TYR A 77 13.61 3.99 -14.09
N GLY A 78 13.29 2.79 -14.54
CA GLY A 78 14.12 1.60 -14.45
C GLY A 78 13.89 0.75 -15.69
N THR A 79 13.66 -0.55 -15.52
CA THR A 79 13.23 -1.43 -16.62
C THR A 79 11.87 -1.00 -17.17
N GLY A 80 11.01 -0.43 -16.31
CA GLY A 80 9.75 0.20 -16.65
C GLY A 80 9.68 1.64 -16.14
N CYS A 81 8.59 2.33 -16.45
CA CYS A 81 8.26 3.66 -15.93
C CYS A 81 7.04 3.55 -15.01
N PHE A 82 7.21 3.91 -13.75
CA PHE A 82 6.17 3.77 -12.72
C PHE A 82 5.88 5.11 -12.08
N MET A 83 4.76 5.70 -12.46
CA MET A 83 4.30 6.95 -11.89
C MET A 83 3.18 6.69 -10.89
N VAL A 84 3.26 7.32 -9.72
CA VAL A 84 2.21 7.32 -8.71
C VAL A 84 1.90 8.76 -8.33
N PHE A 85 0.65 9.12 -8.41
CA PHE A 85 0.14 10.48 -8.20
C PHE A 85 -0.76 10.50 -6.96
N ASN A 86 -0.44 11.31 -5.96
CA ASN A 86 -1.20 11.44 -4.72
C ASN A 86 -2.53 12.19 -4.96
N THR A 87 -3.65 11.55 -4.62
CA THR A 87 -5.00 12.14 -4.71
C THR A 87 -5.57 12.52 -3.34
N GLY A 88 -4.79 12.38 -2.27
CA GLY A 88 -5.23 12.65 -0.90
C GLY A 88 -6.25 11.62 -0.40
N GLU A 89 -7.25 12.06 0.31
CA GLU A 89 -8.29 11.19 0.87
C GLU A 89 -9.39 10.81 -0.15
N ASP A 90 -9.29 11.31 -1.37
CA ASP A 90 -10.30 11.09 -2.40
C ASP A 90 -9.99 9.87 -3.27
N ILE A 91 -10.97 8.97 -3.39
CA ILE A 91 -10.92 7.85 -4.33
C ILE A 91 -11.33 8.35 -5.71
N ILE A 92 -10.37 8.70 -6.54
CA ILE A 92 -10.61 9.25 -7.88
C ILE A 92 -10.55 8.12 -8.92
N PRO A 93 -11.67 7.77 -9.56
CA PRO A 93 -11.64 6.83 -10.67
C PRO A 93 -11.01 7.49 -11.90
N SER A 94 -10.13 6.77 -12.57
CA SER A 94 -9.52 7.25 -13.83
C SER A 94 -10.33 6.79 -15.03
N ASN A 95 -10.57 7.73 -15.95
CA ASN A 95 -11.14 7.43 -17.27
C ASN A 95 -10.06 7.16 -18.34
N ASN A 96 -8.77 7.21 -17.94
CA ASN A 96 -7.61 7.08 -18.85
C ASN A 96 -6.77 5.83 -18.58
N GLY A 97 -7.35 4.81 -17.95
CA GLY A 97 -6.69 3.52 -17.72
C GLY A 97 -5.72 3.49 -16.54
N LEU A 98 -5.67 4.55 -15.71
CA LEU A 98 -4.90 4.53 -14.48
C LEU A 98 -5.60 3.67 -13.42
N LEU A 99 -4.84 3.06 -12.53
CA LEU A 99 -5.37 2.34 -11.40
C LEU A 99 -5.50 3.27 -10.19
N THR A 100 -6.68 3.25 -9.55
CA THR A 100 -6.84 3.86 -8.23
C THR A 100 -6.42 2.86 -7.17
N THR A 101 -5.54 3.27 -6.29
CA THR A 101 -5.00 2.43 -5.21
C THR A 101 -4.92 3.21 -3.89
N VAL A 102 -4.68 2.50 -2.80
CA VAL A 102 -4.24 3.14 -1.55
C VAL A 102 -2.76 3.44 -1.72
N GLY A 103 -2.38 4.70 -1.61
CA GLY A 103 -0.99 5.16 -1.66
C GLY A 103 -0.22 4.72 -0.40
N TYR A 104 -0.69 5.18 0.74
CA TYR A 104 -0.16 4.83 2.06
C TYR A 104 -1.20 5.14 3.14
N GLN A 105 -0.96 4.62 4.34
CA GLN A 105 -1.74 4.98 5.53
C GLN A 105 -0.84 5.00 6.76
N PHE A 106 -0.84 6.09 7.50
CA PHE A 106 -0.22 6.15 8.82
C PHE A 106 -1.22 5.69 9.89
N GLU A 107 -0.70 5.11 10.98
CA GLU A 107 -1.55 4.63 12.07
C GLU A 107 -2.34 5.79 12.70
N GLY A 108 -3.64 5.61 12.82
CA GLY A 108 -4.55 6.63 13.36
C GLY A 108 -4.98 7.72 12.37
N GLU A 109 -4.49 7.68 11.13
CA GLU A 109 -4.83 8.64 10.08
C GLU A 109 -5.68 7.99 8.98
N PRO A 110 -6.45 8.81 8.22
CA PRO A 110 -7.13 8.31 7.03
C PRO A 110 -6.11 7.85 5.98
N PRO A 111 -6.48 6.93 5.06
CA PRO A 111 -5.61 6.55 3.97
C PRO A 111 -5.44 7.68 2.95
N ALA A 112 -4.23 7.85 2.45
CA ALA A 112 -4.00 8.61 1.23
C ALA A 112 -4.16 7.68 0.03
N TYR A 113 -4.94 8.12 -0.95
CA TYR A 113 -5.13 7.39 -2.21
C TYR A 113 -4.20 7.91 -3.30
N ALA A 114 -4.04 7.11 -4.33
CA ALA A 114 -3.19 7.46 -5.45
C ALA A 114 -3.73 6.91 -6.77
N LEU A 115 -3.34 7.56 -7.86
CA LEU A 115 -3.45 7.03 -9.22
C LEU A 115 -2.10 6.47 -9.64
N GLU A 116 -2.11 5.25 -10.11
CA GLU A 116 -0.90 4.51 -10.55
C GLU A 116 -0.95 4.29 -12.06
N VAL A 117 0.14 4.66 -12.74
CA VAL A 117 0.39 4.26 -14.12
C VAL A 117 1.04 2.88 -14.07
N ARG A 118 0.38 1.90 -14.64
CA ARG A 118 1.01 0.61 -14.93
C ARG A 118 1.70 0.68 -16.28
N ASP A 119 2.87 0.09 -16.31
CA ASP A 119 3.66 -0.11 -17.51
C ASP A 119 2.81 -0.63 -18.67
N ILE A 120 2.96 0.01 -19.82
CA ILE A 120 2.36 -0.40 -21.09
C ILE A 120 3.38 -1.21 -21.86
#